data_eb0ba147daf1cad76dd8cc95eb6953ac
#
_entry.id   eb0ba147daf1cad76dd8cc95eb6953ac
#
_cell.length_a   1.000
_cell.length_b   1.000
_cell.length_c   1.000
_cell.angle_alpha   90.00
_cell.angle_beta   90.00
_cell.angle_gamma   90.00
#
_symmetry.space_group_name_H-M   'P 1'
#
loop_
_entity.id
_entity.type
_entity.pdbx_description
1 polymer ?
#
loop_
_entity_poly.entity_id
_entity_poly.type
_entity_poly.pdbx_seq_one_letter_code
_entity_poly.pdbx_strand_id
1 'polypeptide(L)'
;VAFAGIMVMQPEVIILDEPTAGLDPVGISELMHLLQDVCRQQHTTIILSTHDIDVVPIYADVIDVMDKGHMVTHGTPAEIFAQPELLREHHLRLPRISHLLEILHKEDHWDVDASVSTISGARKELLRHAAE
;
A
#
# COMPACT_ATOMS: atom_id res chain seq x y z
N VAL A 1 -8.35 22.40 2.19
CA VAL A 1 -8.38 23.56 3.10
C VAL A 1 -7.86 23.18 4.49
N ALA A 2 -8.38 22.11 5.12
CA ALA A 2 -7.89 21.64 6.42
C ALA A 2 -6.41 21.22 6.38
N PHE A 3 -5.99 20.52 5.32
CA PHE A 3 -4.61 20.09 5.13
C PHE A 3 -3.65 21.30 4.99
N ALA A 4 -4.03 22.31 4.20
CA ALA A 4 -3.22 23.52 4.03
C ALA A 4 -3.03 24.27 5.37
N GLY A 5 -4.05 24.33 6.22
CA GLY A 5 -3.95 24.91 7.56
C GLY A 5 -2.98 24.16 8.47
N ILE A 6 -2.95 22.85 8.40
CA ILE A 6 -2.00 22.01 9.13
C ILE A 6 -0.57 22.25 8.63
N MET A 7 -0.37 22.38 7.33
CA MET A 7 0.95 22.62 6.74
C MET A 7 1.59 23.94 7.12
N VAL A 8 0.79 24.98 7.35
CA VAL A 8 1.29 26.27 7.85
C VAL A 8 2.00 26.13 9.20
N MET A 9 1.61 25.15 10.03
CA MET A 9 2.23 24.88 11.32
C MET A 9 3.59 24.19 11.22
N GLN A 10 3.99 23.70 10.06
CA GLN A 10 5.21 22.93 9.79
C GLN A 10 5.40 21.76 10.77
N PRO A 11 4.44 20.84 10.89
CA PRO A 11 4.52 19.74 11.86
C PRO A 11 5.58 18.73 11.46
N GLU A 12 6.18 18.06 12.44
CA GLU A 12 7.09 16.94 12.22
C GLU A 12 6.34 15.65 11.86
N VAL A 13 5.13 15.50 12.41
CA VAL A 13 4.26 14.34 12.18
C VAL A 13 2.85 14.81 11.84
N ILE A 14 2.29 14.23 10.79
CA ILE A 14 0.90 14.44 10.39
C ILE A 14 0.16 13.12 10.47
N ILE A 15 -0.99 13.11 11.11
CA ILE A 15 -1.88 11.95 11.21
C ILE A 15 -3.16 12.24 10.43
N LEU A 16 -3.48 11.36 9.48
CA LEU A 16 -4.64 11.48 8.62
C LEU A 16 -5.52 10.22 8.75
N ASP A 17 -6.79 10.42 8.99
CA ASP A 17 -7.77 9.33 9.06
C ASP A 17 -8.58 9.27 7.77
N GLU A 18 -8.44 8.15 7.04
CA GLU A 18 -9.12 7.89 5.75
C GLU A 18 -9.07 9.08 4.77
N PRO A 19 -7.87 9.64 4.47
CA PRO A 19 -7.78 10.88 3.71
C PRO A 19 -8.23 10.75 2.25
N THR A 20 -8.30 9.53 1.72
CA THR A 20 -8.73 9.26 0.33
C THR A 20 -10.23 8.99 0.20
N ALA A 21 -10.96 8.91 1.31
CA ALA A 21 -12.38 8.61 1.30
C ALA A 21 -13.18 9.65 0.47
N GLY A 22 -14.04 9.17 -0.41
CA GLY A 22 -14.89 10.00 -1.25
C GLY A 22 -14.19 10.66 -2.45
N LEU A 23 -12.89 10.42 -2.65
CA LEU A 23 -12.17 10.90 -3.82
C LEU A 23 -12.28 9.92 -4.99
N ASP A 24 -12.28 10.47 -6.21
CA ASP A 24 -12.12 9.68 -7.43
C ASP A 24 -10.64 9.23 -7.59
N PRO A 25 -10.34 8.30 -8.52
CA PRO A 25 -8.97 7.80 -8.70
C PRO A 25 -7.93 8.90 -9.00
N VAL A 26 -8.32 9.96 -9.70
CA VAL A 26 -7.43 11.10 -9.98
C VAL A 26 -7.15 11.88 -8.71
N GLY A 27 -8.18 12.18 -7.93
CA GLY A 27 -8.06 12.87 -6.65
C GLY A 27 -7.22 12.09 -5.64
N ILE A 28 -7.36 10.77 -5.59
CA ILE A 28 -6.52 9.90 -4.75
C ILE A 28 -5.05 10.03 -5.16
N SER A 29 -4.76 9.93 -6.45
CA SER A 29 -3.39 10.04 -6.96
C SER A 29 -2.77 11.40 -6.66
N GLU A 30 -3.51 12.47 -6.88
CA GLU A 30 -3.06 13.84 -6.58
C GLU A 30 -2.77 14.04 -5.10
N LEU A 31 -3.66 13.59 -4.23
CA LEU A 31 -3.47 13.67 -2.78
C LEU A 31 -2.23 12.88 -2.34
N MET A 32 -2.09 11.64 -2.79
CA MET A 32 -0.98 10.79 -2.38
C MET A 32 0.37 11.32 -2.88
N HIS A 33 0.44 11.88 -4.10
CA HIS A 33 1.64 12.55 -4.58
C HIS A 33 1.98 13.80 -3.76
N LEU A 34 0.97 14.60 -3.40
CA LEU A 34 1.16 15.74 -2.52
C LEU A 34 1.74 15.33 -1.15
N LEU A 35 1.20 14.26 -0.55
CA LEU A 35 1.70 13.72 0.72
C LEU A 35 3.14 13.22 0.60
N GLN A 36 3.49 12.55 -0.49
CA GLN A 36 4.88 12.14 -0.75
C GLN A 36 5.82 13.33 -0.89
N ASP A 37 5.41 14.38 -1.59
CA ASP A 37 6.21 15.59 -1.75
C ASP A 37 6.46 16.28 -0.40
N VAL A 38 5.45 16.34 0.44
CA VAL A 38 5.58 16.86 1.81
C VAL A 38 6.58 16.05 2.63
N CYS A 39 6.51 14.73 2.58
CA CYS A 39 7.47 13.85 3.27
C CYS A 39 8.91 14.11 2.80
N ARG A 40 9.12 14.25 1.51
CA ARG A 40 10.46 14.41 0.92
C ARG A 40 11.05 15.80 1.13
N GLN A 41 10.24 16.86 0.90
CA GLN A 41 10.72 18.23 0.92
C GLN A 41 10.81 18.82 2.32
N GLN A 42 9.91 18.42 3.21
CA GLN A 42 9.82 19.00 4.56
C GLN A 42 10.26 18.02 5.66
N HIS A 43 10.71 16.82 5.30
CA HIS A 43 11.09 15.75 6.23
C HIS A 43 9.97 15.45 7.26
N THR A 44 8.72 15.57 6.83
CA THR A 44 7.55 15.29 7.66
C THR A 44 7.23 13.80 7.60
N THR A 45 6.95 13.20 8.75
CA THR A 45 6.41 11.85 8.83
C THR A 45 4.89 11.90 8.70
N ILE A 46 4.33 11.11 7.80
CA ILE A 46 2.88 11.00 7.62
C ILE A 46 2.42 9.61 8.03
N ILE A 47 1.46 9.57 8.93
CA ILE A 47 0.76 8.35 9.34
C ILE A 47 -0.67 8.50 8.84
N LEU A 48 -1.14 7.57 8.02
CA LEU A 48 -2.52 7.58 7.55
C LEU A 48 -3.20 6.24 7.78
N SER A 49 -4.47 6.29 8.13
CA SER A 49 -5.32 5.11 8.13
C SER A 49 -6.05 4.99 6.80
N THR A 50 -6.20 3.79 6.29
CA THR A 50 -7.00 3.51 5.10
C THR A 50 -7.40 2.04 5.05
N HIS A 51 -8.52 1.76 4.39
CA HIS A 51 -8.93 0.40 4.02
C HIS A 51 -8.73 0.13 2.51
N ASP A 52 -8.19 1.09 1.77
CA ASP A 52 -7.90 0.93 0.35
C ASP A 52 -6.57 0.20 0.14
N ILE A 53 -6.67 -1.11 0.16
CA ILE A 53 -5.51 -2.01 0.08
C ILE A 53 -4.75 -1.92 -1.24
N ASP A 54 -5.37 -1.44 -2.31
CA ASP A 54 -4.71 -1.30 -3.61
C ASP A 54 -3.86 -0.03 -3.72
N VAL A 55 -4.15 0.99 -2.90
CA VAL A 55 -3.38 2.26 -2.86
C VAL A 55 -2.12 2.12 -1.99
N VAL A 56 -2.23 1.38 -0.89
CA VAL A 56 -1.16 1.23 0.10
C VAL A 56 0.18 0.80 -0.51
N PRO A 57 0.26 -0.25 -1.35
CA PRO A 57 1.57 -0.72 -1.86
C PRO A 57 2.28 0.29 -2.75
N ILE A 58 1.55 1.24 -3.32
CA ILE A 58 2.12 2.23 -4.24
C ILE A 58 2.85 3.34 -3.48
N TYR A 59 2.33 3.72 -2.32
CA TYR A 59 2.75 4.94 -1.63
C TYR A 59 3.35 4.72 -0.24
N ALA A 60 3.01 3.62 0.44
CA ALA A 60 3.49 3.38 1.79
C ALA A 60 4.93 2.86 1.83
N ASP A 61 5.73 3.37 2.75
CA ASP A 61 7.05 2.83 3.06
C ASP A 61 6.95 1.67 4.07
N VAL A 62 6.06 1.82 5.05
CA VAL A 62 5.81 0.85 6.11
C VAL A 62 4.30 0.72 6.30
N ILE A 63 3.86 -0.49 6.60
CA ILE A 63 2.46 -0.83 6.86
C ILE A 63 2.33 -1.43 8.25
N ASP A 64 1.39 -0.89 9.01
CA ASP A 64 0.91 -1.46 10.27
C ASP A 64 -0.49 -2.04 10.04
N VAL A 65 -0.63 -3.34 10.20
CA VAL A 65 -1.93 -4.01 10.10
C VAL A 65 -2.52 -4.13 11.48
N MET A 66 -3.71 -3.58 11.66
CA MET A 66 -4.42 -3.60 12.95
C MET A 66 -5.76 -4.32 12.82
N ASP A 67 -6.09 -5.10 13.83
CA ASP A 67 -7.40 -5.74 13.98
C ASP A 67 -7.82 -5.72 15.45
N LYS A 68 -9.06 -5.28 15.70
CA LYS A 68 -9.66 -5.24 17.06
C LYS A 68 -8.78 -4.58 18.13
N GLY A 69 -8.10 -3.50 17.74
CA GLY A 69 -7.24 -2.73 18.65
C GLY A 69 -5.84 -3.31 18.87
N HIS A 70 -5.49 -4.39 18.18
CA HIS A 70 -4.18 -5.02 18.27
C HIS A 70 -3.40 -4.89 16.95
N MET A 71 -2.08 -4.74 17.06
CA MET A 71 -1.20 -4.82 15.90
C MET A 71 -1.01 -6.29 15.52
N VAL A 72 -1.39 -6.63 14.30
CA VAL A 72 -1.30 -7.99 13.75
C VAL A 72 0.08 -8.24 13.15
N THR A 73 0.54 -7.31 12.34
CA THR A 73 1.85 -7.37 11.68
C THR A 73 2.31 -5.97 11.27
N HIS A 74 3.61 -5.85 11.08
CA HIS A 74 4.29 -4.60 10.75
C HIS A 74 5.42 -4.89 9.76
N GLY A 75 5.60 -4.05 8.77
CA GLY A 75 6.69 -4.19 7.82
C GLY A 75 6.51 -3.41 6.54
N THR A 76 7.40 -3.64 5.59
CA THR A 76 7.29 -3.09 4.23
C THR A 76 6.11 -3.73 3.48
N PRO A 77 5.61 -3.11 2.39
CA PRO A 77 4.58 -3.73 1.57
C PRO A 77 4.93 -5.16 1.11
N ALA A 78 6.17 -5.41 0.70
CA ALA A 78 6.62 -6.73 0.29
C ALA A 78 6.52 -7.76 1.44
N GLU A 79 6.95 -7.39 2.64
CA GLU A 79 6.88 -8.25 3.83
C GLU A 79 5.43 -8.55 4.24
N ILE A 80 4.55 -7.55 4.19
CA ILE A 80 3.14 -7.70 4.56
C ILE A 80 2.40 -8.59 3.54
N PHE A 81 2.56 -8.34 2.24
CA PHE A 81 1.85 -9.11 1.20
C PHE A 81 2.48 -10.47 0.90
N ALA A 82 3.60 -10.78 1.50
CA ALA A 82 4.15 -12.14 1.55
C ALA A 82 3.44 -13.05 2.58
N GLN A 83 2.49 -12.51 3.35
CA GLN A 83 1.74 -13.21 4.41
C GLN A 83 0.23 -13.29 4.08
N PRO A 84 -0.19 -13.90 2.96
CA PRO A 84 -1.59 -13.88 2.52
C PRO A 84 -2.55 -14.57 3.51
N GLU A 85 -2.09 -15.64 4.13
CA GLU A 85 -2.93 -16.41 5.07
C GLU A 85 -3.22 -15.58 6.34
N LEU A 86 -2.21 -14.90 6.88
CA LEU A 86 -2.37 -14.02 8.03
C LEU A 86 -3.37 -12.90 7.74
N LEU A 87 -3.30 -12.29 6.57
CA LEU A 87 -4.23 -11.23 6.16
C LEU A 87 -5.66 -11.76 6.04
N ARG A 88 -5.85 -12.96 5.47
CA ARG A 88 -7.17 -13.60 5.36
C ARG A 88 -7.76 -13.96 6.71
N GLU A 89 -6.97 -14.43 7.67
CA GLU A 89 -7.40 -14.72 9.05
C GLU A 89 -8.00 -13.47 9.72
N HIS A 90 -7.50 -12.29 9.37
CA HIS A 90 -8.00 -11.01 9.86
C HIS A 90 -8.99 -10.32 8.92
N HIS A 91 -9.62 -11.07 8.01
CA HIS A 91 -10.62 -10.59 7.06
C HIS A 91 -10.13 -9.48 6.11
N LEU A 92 -8.81 -9.42 5.89
CA LEU A 92 -8.21 -8.52 4.92
C LEU A 92 -7.99 -9.25 3.59
N ARG A 93 -8.29 -8.56 2.51
CA ARG A 93 -7.97 -9.06 1.18
C ARG A 93 -6.54 -8.71 0.78
N LEU A 94 -5.98 -9.45 -0.13
CA LEU A 94 -4.73 -9.04 -0.81
C LEU A 94 -5.00 -7.89 -1.80
N PRO A 95 -4.00 -7.06 -2.10
CA PRO A 95 -4.03 -6.23 -3.29
C PRO A 95 -4.33 -7.08 -4.52
N ARG A 96 -5.07 -6.52 -5.48
CA ARG A 96 -5.51 -7.29 -6.67
C ARG A 96 -4.35 -7.88 -7.45
N ILE A 97 -3.25 -7.16 -7.55
CA ILE A 97 -2.03 -7.62 -8.23
C ILE A 97 -1.41 -8.81 -7.49
N SER A 98 -1.25 -8.72 -6.16
CA SER A 98 -0.70 -9.83 -5.36
C SER A 98 -1.59 -11.08 -5.45
N HIS A 99 -2.91 -10.90 -5.44
CA HIS A 99 -3.86 -12.01 -5.59
C HIS A 99 -3.75 -12.68 -6.96
N LEU A 100 -3.61 -11.90 -8.03
CA LEU A 100 -3.38 -12.45 -9.36
C LEU A 100 -2.08 -13.27 -9.42
N LEU A 101 -0.99 -12.72 -8.91
CA LEU A 101 0.30 -13.43 -8.93
C LEU A 101 0.29 -14.66 -8.03
N GLU A 102 -0.45 -14.63 -6.92
CA GLU A 102 -0.66 -15.79 -6.07
C GLU A 102 -1.37 -16.93 -6.82
N ILE A 103 -2.41 -16.63 -7.60
CA ILE A 103 -3.12 -17.61 -8.42
C ILE A 103 -2.17 -18.21 -9.46
N LEU A 104 -1.46 -17.36 -10.20
CA LEU A 104 -0.48 -17.84 -11.20
C LEU A 104 0.59 -18.74 -10.59
N HIS A 105 1.05 -18.41 -9.39
CA HIS A 105 2.05 -19.21 -8.69
C HIS A 105 1.49 -20.55 -8.17
N LYS A 106 0.33 -20.51 -7.49
CA LYS A 106 -0.25 -21.70 -6.83
C LYS A 106 -0.99 -22.64 -7.78
N GLU A 107 -1.77 -22.09 -8.70
CA GLU A 107 -2.65 -22.88 -9.57
C GLU A 107 -2.00 -23.20 -10.92
N ASP A 108 -1.36 -22.22 -11.54
CA ASP A 108 -0.72 -22.36 -12.84
C ASP A 108 0.76 -22.76 -12.74
N HIS A 109 1.31 -22.84 -11.53
CA HIS A 109 2.71 -23.21 -11.25
C HIS A 109 3.75 -22.33 -11.94
N TRP A 110 3.41 -21.04 -12.13
CA TRP A 110 4.36 -20.08 -12.67
C TRP A 110 5.38 -19.66 -11.60
N ASP A 111 6.64 -19.50 -12.02
CA ASP A 111 7.69 -18.97 -11.15
C ASP A 111 7.61 -17.45 -11.11
N VAL A 112 6.64 -16.94 -10.34
CA VAL A 112 6.41 -15.51 -10.13
C VAL A 112 6.35 -15.18 -8.64
N ASP A 113 6.81 -13.99 -8.26
CA ASP A 113 6.80 -13.53 -6.88
C ASP A 113 5.41 -12.96 -6.51
N ALA A 114 4.67 -13.72 -5.71
CA ALA A 114 3.33 -13.33 -5.26
C ALA A 114 3.33 -12.20 -4.23
N SER A 115 4.48 -11.80 -3.67
CA SER A 115 4.57 -10.66 -2.75
C SER A 115 4.54 -9.30 -3.47
N VAL A 116 4.73 -9.31 -4.78
CA VAL A 116 4.64 -8.12 -5.62
C VAL A 116 3.19 -7.61 -5.65
N SER A 117 3.01 -6.31 -5.45
CA SER A 117 1.70 -5.71 -5.23
C SER A 117 1.41 -4.50 -6.14
N THR A 118 2.33 -4.18 -7.05
CA THR A 118 2.19 -3.07 -7.99
C THR A 118 2.16 -3.55 -9.43
N ILE A 119 1.49 -2.80 -10.32
CA ILE A 119 1.42 -3.11 -11.75
C ILE A 119 2.82 -3.15 -12.37
N SER A 120 3.68 -2.20 -12.01
CA SER A 120 5.06 -2.15 -12.51
C SER A 120 5.88 -3.37 -12.10
N GLY A 121 5.73 -3.81 -10.86
CA GLY A 121 6.36 -5.04 -10.35
C GLY A 121 5.84 -6.28 -11.05
N ALA A 122 4.51 -6.42 -11.17
CA ALA A 122 3.89 -7.54 -11.86
C ALA A 122 4.35 -7.64 -13.33
N ARG A 123 4.43 -6.51 -14.02
CA ARG A 123 4.95 -6.47 -15.39
C ARG A 123 6.36 -7.06 -15.48
N LYS A 124 7.24 -6.72 -14.54
CA LYS A 124 8.60 -7.26 -14.50
C LYS A 124 8.60 -8.79 -14.28
N GLU A 125 7.80 -9.26 -13.34
CA GLU A 125 7.68 -10.70 -13.06
C GLU A 125 7.15 -11.48 -14.27
N LEU A 126 6.09 -10.99 -14.92
CA LEU A 126 5.51 -11.65 -16.09
C LEU A 126 6.48 -11.65 -17.29
N LEU A 127 7.23 -10.57 -17.51
CA LEU A 127 8.24 -10.53 -18.57
C LEU A 127 9.42 -11.46 -18.27
N ARG A 128 9.82 -11.58 -17.01
CA ARG A 128 10.85 -12.52 -16.59
C ARG A 128 10.41 -13.96 -16.89
N HIS A 129 9.20 -14.34 -16.46
CA HIS A 129 8.67 -15.67 -16.71
C HIS A 129 8.51 -15.97 -18.22
N ALA A 130 8.06 -15.00 -19.02
CA ALA A 130 7.89 -15.17 -20.46
C ALA A 130 9.21 -15.31 -21.24
N ALA A 131 10.33 -14.92 -20.64
CA ALA A 131 11.67 -15.02 -21.25
C ALA A 131 12.34 -16.38 -20.98
N GLU A 132 11.82 -17.20 -20.07
CA GLU A 132 12.25 -18.56 -19.75
C GLU A 132 11.62 -19.58 -20.68
#